data_4c9396389a3133ff8ca37b736a803d12
#
_entry.id   4c9396389a3133ff8ca37b736a803d12
#
_cell.length_a   1.000
_cell.length_b   1.000
_cell.length_c   1.000
_cell.angle_alpha   90.00
_cell.angle_beta   90.00
_cell.angle_gamma   90.00
#
_symmetry.space_group_name_H-M   'P 1'
#
loop_
_entity.id
_entity.type
_entity.pdbx_description
1 polymer ?
#
loop_
_entity_poly.entity_id
_entity_poly.type
_entity_poly.pdbx_seq_one_letter_code
_entity_poly.pdbx_strand_id
1 'polypeptide(L)'
;ADDGATRQTKWGPLSAADRELIKKVRLATLWEMTIAQEAMQRGSSRRVREISREIAEQHHALDEQARDLAERLDVRLPVRPTADQQKWMADISGRSGRDYDRTYVKWLRLAHGQIFAFIGQVRGSTQNTLVRKFAEACNAAVLNHQRLLESTGLAGPEAFPDPPEV
;
A
#
# COMPACT_ATOMS: atom_id res chain seq x y z
N ALA A 1 6.82 -12.29 -18.73
CA ALA A 1 5.55 -12.37 -18.00
C ALA A 1 5.65 -13.45 -16.92
N ASP A 2 4.92 -13.25 -15.83
CA ASP A 2 4.84 -14.23 -14.73
C ASP A 2 3.94 -15.39 -15.17
N ASP A 3 4.47 -16.61 -15.18
CA ASP A 3 3.72 -17.79 -15.59
C ASP A 3 2.92 -18.43 -14.44
N GLY A 4 2.96 -17.81 -13.25
CA GLY A 4 2.27 -18.31 -12.06
C GLY A 4 2.93 -19.49 -11.37
N ALA A 5 4.06 -19.96 -11.88
CA ALA A 5 4.73 -21.13 -11.30
C ALA A 5 5.44 -20.80 -9.99
N THR A 6 5.44 -21.76 -9.07
CA THR A 6 6.24 -21.65 -7.85
C THR A 6 7.71 -21.94 -8.19
N ARG A 7 8.60 -21.06 -7.75
CA ARG A 7 10.04 -21.23 -7.96
C ARG A 7 10.73 -21.57 -6.66
N GLN A 8 11.74 -22.42 -6.73
CA GLN A 8 12.54 -22.73 -5.56
C GLN A 8 13.62 -21.67 -5.35
N THR A 9 13.79 -21.24 -4.12
CA THR A 9 14.85 -20.31 -3.73
C THR A 9 15.55 -20.84 -2.46
N LYS A 10 16.70 -20.28 -2.13
CA LYS A 10 17.40 -20.67 -0.90
C LYS A 10 16.67 -20.22 0.37
N TRP A 11 15.62 -19.39 0.24
CA TRP A 11 14.79 -18.97 1.36
C TRP A 11 13.44 -19.68 1.41
N GLY A 12 13.28 -20.74 0.59
CA GLY A 12 12.06 -21.51 0.46
C GLY A 12 11.34 -21.23 -0.84
N PRO A 13 10.25 -21.96 -1.12
CA PRO A 13 9.47 -21.77 -2.35
C PRO A 13 8.92 -20.36 -2.46
N LEU A 14 8.98 -19.80 -3.67
CA LEU A 14 8.40 -18.50 -3.98
C LEU A 14 7.18 -18.72 -4.86
N SER A 15 5.99 -18.49 -4.31
CA SER A 15 4.72 -18.67 -5.00
C SER A 15 4.35 -17.46 -5.85
N ALA A 16 3.34 -17.63 -6.72
CA ALA A 16 2.77 -16.51 -7.46
C ALA A 16 2.22 -15.44 -6.51
N ALA A 17 1.57 -15.85 -5.42
CA ALA A 17 1.04 -14.91 -4.41
C ALA A 17 2.16 -14.14 -3.72
N ASP A 18 3.29 -14.79 -3.44
CA ASP A 18 4.46 -14.12 -2.86
C ASP A 18 4.96 -13.00 -3.78
N ARG A 19 5.11 -13.30 -5.06
CA ARG A 19 5.56 -12.30 -6.04
C ARG A 19 4.55 -11.17 -6.19
N GLU A 20 3.28 -11.50 -6.16
CA GLU A 20 2.20 -10.52 -6.27
C GLU A 20 2.19 -9.55 -5.09
N LEU A 21 2.47 -10.03 -3.88
CA LEU A 21 2.58 -9.16 -2.71
C LEU A 21 3.66 -8.09 -2.90
N ILE A 22 4.84 -8.50 -3.35
CA ILE A 22 5.95 -7.56 -3.57
C ILE A 22 5.56 -6.50 -4.59
N LYS A 23 4.92 -6.91 -5.68
CA LYS A 23 4.45 -6.00 -6.74
C LYS A 23 3.36 -5.05 -6.27
N LYS A 24 2.39 -5.56 -5.51
CA LYS A 24 1.27 -4.74 -4.98
C LYS A 24 1.77 -3.70 -3.99
N VAL A 25 2.70 -4.04 -3.12
CA VAL A 25 3.28 -3.08 -2.18
C VAL A 25 4.08 -2.01 -2.93
N ARG A 26 4.82 -2.41 -3.97
CA ARG A 26 5.53 -1.45 -4.82
C ARG A 26 4.56 -0.50 -5.52
N LEU A 27 3.46 -1.02 -6.09
CA LEU A 27 2.43 -0.19 -6.73
C LEU A 27 1.78 0.76 -5.72
N ALA A 28 1.49 0.28 -4.52
CA ALA A 28 0.96 1.11 -3.45
C ALA A 28 1.90 2.29 -3.15
N THR A 29 3.18 2.02 -3.02
CA THR A 29 4.17 3.06 -2.76
C THR A 29 4.24 4.08 -3.88
N LEU A 30 4.19 3.63 -5.14
CA LEU A 30 4.31 4.53 -6.29
C LEU A 30 3.22 5.60 -6.31
N TRP A 31 1.99 5.26 -5.92
CA TRP A 31 0.93 6.27 -5.91
C TRP A 31 0.72 6.91 -4.55
N GLU A 32 0.76 6.14 -3.46
CA GLU A 32 0.46 6.64 -2.13
C GLU A 32 1.55 7.57 -1.59
N MET A 33 2.82 7.24 -1.82
CA MET A 33 3.91 8.12 -1.41
C MET A 33 3.85 9.45 -2.16
N THR A 34 3.58 9.41 -3.46
CA THR A 34 3.46 10.62 -4.28
C THR A 34 2.32 11.50 -3.79
N ILE A 35 1.12 10.91 -3.57
CA ILE A 35 -0.03 11.68 -3.14
C ILE A 35 0.09 12.14 -1.68
N ALA A 36 0.77 11.35 -0.83
CA ALA A 36 1.03 11.77 0.55
C ALA A 36 1.99 12.96 0.60
N GLN A 37 3.00 12.98 -0.26
CA GLN A 37 3.91 14.13 -0.38
C GLN A 37 3.15 15.38 -0.82
N GLU A 38 2.21 15.25 -1.75
CA GLU A 38 1.34 16.36 -2.14
C GLU A 38 0.48 16.83 -0.96
N ALA A 39 -0.09 15.89 -0.22
CA ALA A 39 -0.96 16.20 0.92
C ALA A 39 -0.23 16.85 2.08
N MET A 40 1.07 16.63 2.23
CA MET A 40 1.89 17.33 3.22
C MET A 40 1.84 18.85 3.03
N GLN A 41 1.59 19.31 1.80
CA GLN A 41 1.53 20.75 1.47
C GLN A 41 0.10 21.20 1.20
N ARG A 42 -0.68 20.40 0.46
CA ARG A 42 -2.02 20.78 0.02
C ARG A 42 -3.13 20.37 0.99
N GLY A 43 -2.86 19.52 1.95
CA GLY A 43 -3.85 19.14 2.95
C GLY A 43 -4.43 20.37 3.64
N SER A 44 -5.76 20.45 3.73
CA SER A 44 -6.45 21.58 4.34
C SER A 44 -6.28 21.57 5.85
N SER A 45 -6.39 20.41 6.49
CA SER A 45 -6.23 20.30 7.94
C SER A 45 -4.78 19.98 8.32
N ARG A 46 -4.38 20.47 9.48
CA ARG A 46 -3.07 20.17 10.05
C ARG A 46 -2.87 18.66 10.24
N ARG A 47 -3.93 17.96 10.68
CA ARG A 47 -3.86 16.52 10.93
C ARG A 47 -3.57 15.74 9.65
N VAL A 48 -4.22 16.08 8.54
CA VAL A 48 -3.94 15.45 7.24
C VAL A 48 -2.50 15.67 6.82
N ARG A 49 -1.98 16.89 7.00
CA ARG A 49 -0.58 17.17 6.67
C ARG A 49 0.40 16.36 7.54
N GLU A 50 0.11 16.23 8.83
CA GLU A 50 0.95 15.46 9.77
C GLU A 50 0.99 13.97 9.44
N ILE A 51 -0.19 13.35 9.27
CA ILE A 51 -0.24 11.92 8.98
C ILE A 51 0.39 11.60 7.62
N SER A 52 0.26 12.50 6.67
CA SER A 52 0.82 12.31 5.33
C SER A 52 2.34 12.23 5.35
N ARG A 53 3.00 12.97 6.22
CA ARG A 53 4.45 12.87 6.41
C ARG A 53 4.84 11.46 6.87
N GLU A 54 4.16 10.94 7.88
CA GLU A 54 4.46 9.61 8.41
C GLU A 54 4.19 8.51 7.36
N ILE A 55 3.08 8.63 6.65
CA ILE A 55 2.74 7.69 5.58
C ILE A 55 3.83 7.69 4.49
N ALA A 56 4.26 8.87 4.06
CA ALA A 56 5.30 9.00 3.05
C ALA A 56 6.62 8.38 3.50
N GLU A 57 7.03 8.65 4.74
CA GLU A 57 8.28 8.11 5.30
C GLU A 57 8.24 6.59 5.40
N GLN A 58 7.12 6.02 5.85
CA GLN A 58 7.00 4.57 5.98
C GLN A 58 6.91 3.87 4.62
N HIS A 59 6.26 4.49 3.63
CA HIS A 59 6.26 3.96 2.28
C HIS A 59 7.65 3.97 1.65
N HIS A 60 8.44 5.01 1.94
CA HIS A 60 9.83 5.05 1.48
C HIS A 60 10.63 3.85 2.04
N ALA A 61 10.50 3.59 3.33
CA ALA A 61 11.18 2.46 3.98
C ALA A 61 10.71 1.11 3.43
N LEU A 62 9.40 0.94 3.23
CA LEU A 62 8.85 -0.29 2.64
C LEU A 62 9.33 -0.49 1.21
N ASP A 63 9.47 0.59 0.45
CA ASP A 63 9.94 0.49 -0.93
C ASP A 63 11.40 0.05 -1.01
N GLU A 64 12.23 0.52 -0.09
CA GLU A 64 13.61 0.04 0.00
C GLU A 64 13.66 -1.47 0.26
N GLN A 65 12.81 -1.95 1.17
CA GLN A 65 12.70 -3.38 1.45
C GLN A 65 12.17 -4.15 0.24
N ALA A 66 11.15 -3.62 -0.44
CA ALA A 66 10.58 -4.26 -1.63
C ALA A 66 11.61 -4.39 -2.76
N ARG A 67 12.40 -3.36 -2.98
CA ARG A 67 13.45 -3.37 -4.02
C ARG A 67 14.55 -4.35 -3.68
N ASP A 68 15.00 -4.40 -2.44
CA ASP A 68 16.00 -5.38 -1.98
C ASP A 68 15.49 -6.80 -2.15
N LEU A 69 14.25 -7.03 -1.76
CA LEU A 69 13.61 -8.34 -1.86
C LEU A 69 13.45 -8.77 -3.32
N ALA A 70 13.02 -7.87 -4.18
CA ALA A 70 12.86 -8.13 -5.61
C ALA A 70 14.18 -8.50 -6.27
N GLU A 71 15.28 -7.86 -5.87
CA GLU A 71 16.61 -8.19 -6.38
C GLU A 71 17.02 -9.60 -5.95
N ARG A 72 16.86 -9.92 -4.68
CA ARG A 72 17.23 -11.25 -4.12
C ARG A 72 16.38 -12.36 -4.72
N LEU A 73 15.11 -12.12 -4.98
CA LEU A 73 14.15 -13.12 -5.44
C LEU A 73 13.92 -13.10 -6.95
N ASP A 74 14.61 -12.24 -7.66
CA ASP A 74 14.48 -12.06 -9.11
C ASP A 74 13.03 -11.76 -9.52
N VAL A 75 12.43 -10.76 -8.89
CA VAL A 75 11.08 -10.28 -9.19
C VAL A 75 11.19 -8.93 -9.88
N ARG A 76 10.53 -8.81 -11.04
CA ARG A 76 10.47 -7.53 -11.75
C ARG A 76 9.42 -6.64 -11.13
N LEU A 77 9.80 -5.43 -10.72
CA LEU A 77 8.89 -4.47 -10.10
C LEU A 77 8.28 -3.53 -11.14
N PRO A 78 7.01 -3.15 -10.95
CA PRO A 78 6.41 -2.09 -11.75
C PRO A 78 7.10 -0.74 -11.47
N VAL A 79 7.06 0.15 -12.46
CA VAL A 79 7.72 1.47 -12.37
C VAL A 79 6.75 2.63 -12.38
N ARG A 80 5.46 2.36 -12.57
CA ARG A 80 4.41 3.39 -12.54
C ARG A 80 3.12 2.82 -11.95
N PRO A 81 2.27 3.67 -11.38
CA PRO A 81 0.97 3.23 -10.85
C PRO A 81 0.08 2.65 -11.94
N THR A 82 -0.90 1.84 -11.54
CA THR A 82 -1.92 1.33 -12.47
C THR A 82 -2.80 2.46 -12.99
N ALA A 83 -3.54 2.20 -14.07
CA ALA A 83 -4.50 3.17 -14.61
C ALA A 83 -5.53 3.60 -13.56
N ASP A 84 -6.04 2.66 -12.78
CA ASP A 84 -7.00 2.97 -11.71
C ASP A 84 -6.36 3.84 -10.61
N GLN A 85 -5.15 3.51 -10.19
CA GLN A 85 -4.44 4.32 -9.19
C GLN A 85 -4.18 5.74 -9.71
N GLN A 86 -3.86 5.91 -10.98
CA GLN A 86 -3.69 7.22 -11.58
C GLN A 86 -5.00 8.01 -11.57
N LYS A 87 -6.14 7.35 -11.76
CA LYS A 87 -7.46 7.99 -11.63
C LYS A 87 -7.73 8.46 -10.22
N TRP A 88 -7.37 7.64 -9.21
CA TRP A 88 -7.53 8.03 -7.81
C TRP A 88 -6.66 9.24 -7.47
N MET A 89 -5.43 9.26 -7.95
CA MET A 89 -4.53 10.41 -7.78
C MET A 89 -5.13 11.67 -8.41
N ALA A 90 -5.65 11.56 -9.63
CA ALA A 90 -6.26 12.70 -10.32
C ALA A 90 -7.51 13.19 -9.60
N ASP A 91 -8.33 12.29 -9.08
CA ASP A 91 -9.52 12.63 -8.30
C ASP A 91 -9.15 13.43 -7.05
N ILE A 92 -8.09 13.04 -6.36
CA ILE A 92 -7.59 13.77 -5.18
C ILE A 92 -7.02 15.12 -5.60
N SER A 93 -6.09 15.13 -6.54
CA SER A 93 -5.34 16.32 -6.94
C SER A 93 -6.22 17.40 -7.59
N GLY A 94 -7.34 17.01 -8.17
CA GLY A 94 -8.30 17.94 -8.78
C GLY A 94 -9.18 18.69 -7.80
N ARG A 95 -9.08 18.39 -6.50
CA ARG A 95 -9.93 18.99 -5.47
C ARG A 95 -9.13 19.95 -4.60
N SER A 96 -9.84 20.68 -3.72
CA SER A 96 -9.21 21.63 -2.80
C SER A 96 -9.97 21.68 -1.48
N GLY A 97 -9.35 22.27 -0.46
CA GLY A 97 -9.97 22.46 0.84
C GLY A 97 -10.34 21.15 1.52
N ARG A 98 -11.47 21.18 2.21
CA ARG A 98 -11.96 19.99 2.94
C ARG A 98 -12.29 18.84 2.00
N ASP A 99 -12.73 19.13 0.79
CA ASP A 99 -13.02 18.11 -0.21
C ASP A 99 -11.77 17.36 -0.65
N TYR A 100 -10.64 18.05 -0.76
CA TYR A 100 -9.34 17.43 -0.97
C TYR A 100 -9.03 16.43 0.15
N ASP A 101 -9.15 16.86 1.39
CA ASP A 101 -8.84 16.01 2.55
C ASP A 101 -9.73 14.77 2.59
N ARG A 102 -11.03 14.93 2.38
CA ARG A 102 -11.98 13.81 2.36
C ARG A 102 -11.66 12.80 1.28
N THR A 103 -11.38 13.29 0.08
CA THR A 103 -11.10 12.43 -1.07
C THR A 103 -9.78 11.69 -0.88
N TYR A 104 -8.78 12.38 -0.35
CA TYR A 104 -7.50 11.78 0.02
C TYR A 104 -7.68 10.63 1.04
N VAL A 105 -8.35 10.91 2.14
CA VAL A 105 -8.58 9.90 3.18
C VAL A 105 -9.41 8.73 2.64
N LYS A 106 -10.45 9.01 1.85
CA LYS A 106 -11.28 7.97 1.25
C LYS A 106 -10.46 6.98 0.44
N TRP A 107 -9.69 7.46 -0.54
CA TRP A 107 -8.95 6.56 -1.43
C TRP A 107 -7.82 5.83 -0.73
N LEU A 108 -7.08 6.53 0.14
CA LEU A 108 -5.99 5.87 0.87
C LEU A 108 -6.53 4.83 1.85
N ARG A 109 -7.59 5.15 2.61
CA ARG A 109 -8.13 4.17 3.56
C ARG A 109 -8.70 2.95 2.85
N LEU A 110 -9.40 3.15 1.74
CA LEU A 110 -9.96 2.04 0.95
C LEU A 110 -8.83 1.14 0.42
N ALA A 111 -7.81 1.72 -0.18
CA ALA A 111 -6.68 0.96 -0.71
C ALA A 111 -5.93 0.21 0.38
N HIS A 112 -5.73 0.82 1.54
CA HIS A 112 -5.08 0.16 2.68
C HIS A 112 -5.90 -1.02 3.19
N GLY A 113 -7.23 -0.88 3.26
CA GLY A 113 -8.10 -1.98 3.66
C GLY A 113 -8.03 -3.17 2.71
N GLN A 114 -7.99 -2.90 1.41
CA GLN A 114 -7.90 -3.94 0.39
C GLN A 114 -6.56 -4.70 0.45
N ILE A 115 -5.45 -3.97 0.53
CA ILE A 115 -4.14 -4.62 0.56
C ILE A 115 -3.91 -5.34 1.90
N PHE A 116 -4.51 -4.86 2.98
CA PHE A 116 -4.37 -5.49 4.30
C PHE A 116 -4.87 -6.92 4.30
N ALA A 117 -6.01 -7.18 3.64
CA ALA A 117 -6.55 -8.53 3.50
C ALA A 117 -5.58 -9.44 2.72
N PHE A 118 -5.01 -8.94 1.64
CA PHE A 118 -4.06 -9.70 0.83
C PHE A 118 -2.77 -10.00 1.60
N ILE A 119 -2.24 -9.03 2.33
CA ILE A 119 -1.06 -9.21 3.21
C ILE A 119 -1.32 -10.34 4.20
N GLY A 120 -2.50 -10.37 4.81
CA GLY A 120 -2.87 -11.42 5.76
C GLY A 120 -2.89 -12.81 5.13
N GLN A 121 -3.40 -12.94 3.91
CA GLN A 121 -3.40 -14.21 3.19
C GLN A 121 -1.98 -14.70 2.90
N VAL A 122 -1.12 -13.83 2.41
CA VAL A 122 0.28 -14.20 2.11
C VAL A 122 1.03 -14.54 3.40
N ARG A 123 0.88 -13.70 4.42
CA ARG A 123 1.53 -13.92 5.71
C ARG A 123 1.16 -15.27 6.32
N GLY A 124 -0.11 -15.66 6.18
CA GLY A 124 -0.62 -16.92 6.71
C GLY A 124 -0.23 -18.17 5.93
N SER A 125 0.22 -18.03 4.68
CA SER A 125 0.44 -19.18 3.80
C SER A 125 1.83 -19.28 3.19
N THR A 126 2.61 -18.19 3.19
CA THR A 126 3.93 -18.21 2.53
C THR A 126 4.90 -19.19 3.18
N GLN A 127 5.66 -19.89 2.36
CA GLN A 127 6.74 -20.78 2.79
C GLN A 127 8.12 -20.15 2.56
N ASN A 128 8.15 -18.92 2.07
CA ASN A 128 9.38 -18.17 1.84
C ASN A 128 9.68 -17.29 3.04
N THR A 129 10.84 -17.46 3.66
CA THR A 129 11.19 -16.76 4.90
C THR A 129 11.39 -15.25 4.70
N LEU A 130 11.91 -14.83 3.54
CA LEU A 130 12.06 -13.41 3.24
C LEU A 130 10.70 -12.73 3.03
N VAL A 131 9.80 -13.41 2.30
CA VAL A 131 8.45 -12.88 2.05
C VAL A 131 7.66 -12.80 3.35
N ARG A 132 7.78 -13.80 4.23
CA ARG A 132 7.10 -13.75 5.54
C ARG A 132 7.52 -12.54 6.35
N LYS A 133 8.82 -12.28 6.41
CA LYS A 133 9.34 -11.13 7.13
C LYS A 133 8.85 -9.82 6.53
N PHE A 134 8.84 -9.73 5.20
CA PHE A 134 8.33 -8.58 4.49
C PHE A 134 6.82 -8.37 4.74
N ALA A 135 6.04 -9.46 4.69
CA ALA A 135 4.60 -9.40 4.96
C ALA A 135 4.31 -8.90 6.38
N GLU A 136 5.11 -9.29 7.36
CA GLU A 136 4.98 -8.79 8.74
C GLU A 136 5.25 -7.29 8.82
N ALA A 137 6.28 -6.81 8.15
CA ALA A 137 6.60 -5.38 8.10
C ALA A 137 5.47 -4.59 7.42
N CYS A 138 4.95 -5.11 6.31
CA CYS A 138 3.82 -4.50 5.61
C CYS A 138 2.55 -4.46 6.47
N ASN A 139 2.27 -5.56 7.17
CA ASN A 139 1.12 -5.65 8.07
C ASN A 139 1.15 -4.56 9.13
N ALA A 140 2.29 -4.38 9.77
CA ALA A 140 2.46 -3.35 10.80
C ALA A 140 2.30 -1.93 10.25
N ALA A 141 2.92 -1.65 9.10
CA ALA A 141 2.85 -0.34 8.47
C ALA A 141 1.44 0.00 8.00
N VAL A 142 0.76 -0.95 7.34
CA VAL A 142 -0.59 -0.74 6.82
C VAL A 142 -1.58 -0.54 7.97
N LEU A 143 -1.46 -1.33 9.04
CA LEU A 143 -2.32 -1.15 10.21
C LEU A 143 -2.13 0.25 10.83
N ASN A 144 -0.89 0.71 10.93
CA ASN A 144 -0.60 2.06 11.42
C ASN A 144 -1.20 3.13 10.51
N HIS A 145 -1.06 2.98 9.20
CA HIS A 145 -1.63 3.94 8.24
C HIS A 145 -3.15 4.00 8.33
N GLN A 146 -3.81 2.85 8.50
CA GLN A 146 -5.26 2.82 8.69
C GLN A 146 -5.67 3.64 9.92
N ARG A 147 -4.95 3.46 11.03
CA ARG A 147 -5.22 4.21 12.26
C ARG A 147 -4.98 5.70 12.08
N LEU A 148 -3.92 6.08 11.39
CA LEU A 148 -3.64 7.48 11.09
C LEU A 148 -4.75 8.11 10.25
N LEU A 149 -5.19 7.43 9.19
CA LEU A 149 -6.25 7.92 8.32
C LEU A 149 -7.58 8.04 9.06
N GLU A 150 -7.91 7.05 9.88
CA GLU A 150 -9.12 7.08 10.71
C GLU A 150 -9.07 8.19 11.77
N SER A 151 -7.88 8.54 12.26
CA SER A 151 -7.72 9.60 13.27
C SER A 151 -8.07 11.00 12.75
N THR A 152 -8.20 11.17 11.44
CA THR A 152 -8.63 12.44 10.85
C THR A 152 -10.12 12.70 11.04
N GLY A 153 -10.91 11.65 11.32
CA GLY A 153 -12.37 11.73 11.41
C GLY A 153 -13.05 11.85 10.04
N LEU A 154 -12.31 11.71 8.94
CA LEU A 154 -12.83 11.88 7.58
C LEU A 154 -13.11 10.56 6.85
N ALA A 155 -12.85 9.41 7.48
CA ALA A 155 -13.09 8.12 6.88
C ALA A 155 -14.56 7.71 7.03
N GLY A 156 -15.36 8.03 6.01
CA GLY A 156 -16.77 7.61 5.94
C GLY A 156 -16.91 6.17 5.44
N PRO A 157 -18.15 5.66 5.30
CA PRO A 157 -18.38 4.28 4.86
C PRO A 157 -17.72 3.92 3.52
N GLU A 158 -17.62 4.87 2.61
CA GLU A 158 -17.00 4.68 1.30
C GLU A 158 -15.48 4.48 1.36
N ALA A 159 -14.87 4.74 2.51
CA ALA A 159 -13.43 4.55 2.74
C ALA A 159 -13.08 3.12 3.15
N PHE A 160 -14.05 2.25 3.30
CA PHE A 160 -13.84 0.87 3.72
C PHE A 160 -14.29 -0.10 2.63
N PRO A 161 -13.53 -1.20 2.39
CA PRO A 161 -13.98 -2.22 1.46
C PRO A 161 -15.20 -2.96 2.04
N ASP A 162 -15.96 -3.60 1.16
CA ASP A 162 -17.07 -4.44 1.60
C ASP A 162 -16.54 -5.57 2.48
N PRO A 163 -17.27 -5.93 3.56
CA PRO A 163 -16.86 -7.06 4.38
C PRO A 163 -16.95 -8.36 3.59
N PRO A 164 -16.10 -9.35 3.91
CA PRO A 164 -16.19 -10.65 3.25
C PRO A 164 -17.50 -11.34 3.58
N GLU A 165 -18.04 -12.06 2.61
CA GLU A 165 -19.22 -12.88 2.85
C GLU A 165 -18.88 -14.10 3.72
N VAL A 166 -19.76 -14.45 4.62
CA VAL A 166 -19.61 -15.62 5.50
C VAL A 166 -20.61 -16.71 5.14
#